data_5a076f980c8b547e21324ce2b92b3324
#
_entry.id   5a076f980c8b547e21324ce2b92b3324
#
_cell.length_a   1.000
_cell.length_b   1.000
_cell.length_c   1.000
_cell.angle_alpha   90.00
_cell.angle_beta   90.00
_cell.angle_gamma   90.00
#
_symmetry.space_group_name_H-M   'P 1'
#
loop_
_entity.id
_entity.type
_entity.pdbx_description
1 polymer ?
#
loop_
_entity_poly.entity_id
_entity_poly.type
_entity_poly.pdbx_seq_one_letter_code
_entity_poly.pdbx_strand_id
1 'polypeptide(L)'
;MSVEASKETLEFQTEARQILHLMTHSLYSNKEIFLRELVSNASDACDKLRFEALADDSLYDGDSELSIHVDFDEEAKTITISDNGIGMSRQEVIDNVGTIASSGTKKFLEAMSGDQAKDAQMIGQFGVGFYSSFIVADKVTLETRRAGASADEAVRWESDGEGSFSLETIEKDSRGTKVVLHLKEGEAEFASPYRLKTIIKQYSDHISIPVMMTEQELDDEGNPKKDDEGNVVTKQERVNSASALWARDKSDITDEEYGEFYKHVSLDFADPLTWIHSKVEGNQSYTSLLYIPTNPPFDLFDRDHKRGVKLYVKRIFIMDDAEHLMPNYLRFIKGVIDSDDLPLNVSREILQQNKVIDRIRGASVKKVLGMIESLQKDKEKFTTFWKSFGQVLKEGPIEDMANKERIAKLLWFASTHNDSDEQNVTLDDYISRMPEEQDKIYYIIADNYTAAKNSPHLEVFKKKGIEVLLLTDRVDEWLVSHLTEFDGKKLQSVARGTLDIDEEEDKKELEEAEKTYSSVIEHASKVLEGKVKEIRLSQRLTDSPSCLVLEEHDMSPQMQQIMEAAGQYAPKSQPVLELNAEHSLVKKLNDITDDDLFEDYTHLLFEQAQLAAGAPLEDAAGFVKRVNKLLEK
;
A
#
# COMPACT_ATOMS: atom_id res chain seq x y z
N MET A 1 -13.76 -1.48 -67.77
CA MET A 1 -12.42 -1.93 -67.34
C MET A 1 -12.49 -2.27 -65.86
N SER A 2 -12.45 -3.53 -65.53
CA SER A 2 -12.39 -4.01 -64.14
C SER A 2 -10.96 -3.81 -63.64
N VAL A 3 -10.80 -3.02 -62.57
CA VAL A 3 -9.51 -2.93 -61.86
C VAL A 3 -9.30 -4.28 -61.15
N GLU A 4 -8.32 -5.05 -61.56
CA GLU A 4 -7.86 -6.20 -60.80
C GLU A 4 -7.18 -5.67 -59.53
N ALA A 5 -7.79 -5.92 -58.37
CA ALA A 5 -7.21 -5.61 -57.07
C ALA A 5 -6.07 -6.59 -56.77
N SER A 6 -4.83 -6.18 -57.04
CA SER A 6 -3.66 -6.92 -56.56
C SER A 6 -3.37 -6.52 -55.10
N LYS A 7 -3.41 -7.49 -54.20
CA LYS A 7 -2.99 -7.32 -52.81
C LYS A 7 -1.49 -7.55 -52.73
N GLU A 8 -0.74 -6.49 -52.43
CA GLU A 8 0.70 -6.57 -52.20
C GLU A 8 0.96 -6.44 -50.66
N THR A 9 1.78 -7.35 -50.15
CA THR A 9 2.23 -7.29 -48.75
C THR A 9 3.67 -6.78 -48.75
N LEU A 10 3.89 -5.62 -48.15
CA LEU A 10 5.21 -5.00 -47.98
C LEU A 10 5.64 -5.11 -46.53
N GLU A 11 6.95 -5.31 -46.31
CA GLU A 11 7.55 -5.28 -44.99
C GLU A 11 7.84 -3.83 -44.54
N PHE A 12 7.69 -3.55 -43.22
CA PHE A 12 8.07 -2.24 -42.66
C PHE A 12 9.60 -2.08 -42.71
N GLN A 13 10.04 -0.91 -43.14
CA GLN A 13 11.46 -0.51 -43.08
C GLN A 13 11.72 0.24 -41.77
N THR A 14 12.87 0.02 -41.15
CA THR A 14 13.26 0.66 -39.88
C THR A 14 14.51 1.51 -40.06
N GLU A 15 14.49 2.72 -39.46
CA GLU A 15 15.68 3.56 -39.30
C GLU A 15 16.30 3.31 -37.91
N ALA A 16 17.41 2.57 -37.86
CA ALA A 16 18.07 2.16 -36.62
C ALA A 16 18.42 3.38 -35.72
N ARG A 17 18.84 4.49 -36.33
CA ARG A 17 19.16 5.74 -35.62
C ARG A 17 17.94 6.31 -34.85
N GLN A 18 16.77 6.34 -35.50
CA GLN A 18 15.56 6.86 -34.85
C GLN A 18 15.08 5.95 -33.73
N ILE A 19 15.20 4.62 -33.90
CA ILE A 19 14.86 3.66 -32.84
C ILE A 19 15.79 3.83 -31.65
N LEU A 20 17.10 3.93 -31.85
CA LEU A 20 18.05 4.19 -30.78
C LEU A 20 17.77 5.51 -30.06
N HIS A 21 17.44 6.57 -30.80
CA HIS A 21 17.06 7.85 -30.21
C HIS A 21 15.78 7.75 -29.36
N LEU A 22 14.76 7.05 -29.80
CA LEU A 22 13.55 6.80 -29.02
C LEU A 22 13.85 5.99 -27.74
N MET A 23 14.71 4.98 -27.84
CA MET A 23 15.12 4.16 -26.69
C MET A 23 15.88 4.97 -25.65
N THR A 24 16.77 5.86 -26.07
CA THR A 24 17.60 6.66 -25.15
C THR A 24 16.90 7.86 -24.53
N HIS A 25 15.87 8.42 -25.21
CA HIS A 25 15.24 9.69 -24.80
C HIS A 25 13.78 9.55 -24.36
N SER A 26 13.08 8.47 -24.73
CA SER A 26 11.64 8.36 -24.48
C SER A 26 11.20 7.10 -23.74
N LEU A 27 12.03 6.06 -23.74
CA LEU A 27 11.66 4.77 -23.16
C LEU A 27 11.84 4.73 -21.66
N TYR A 28 12.81 5.45 -21.11
CA TYR A 28 13.19 5.40 -19.72
C TYR A 28 13.08 6.78 -19.07
N SER A 29 12.30 6.87 -17.99
CA SER A 29 12.11 8.09 -17.19
C SER A 29 13.25 8.35 -16.21
N ASN A 30 13.97 7.28 -15.80
CA ASN A 30 15.09 7.34 -14.85
C ASN A 30 16.40 6.89 -15.51
N LYS A 31 17.42 7.74 -15.46
CA LYS A 31 18.75 7.44 -16.06
C LYS A 31 19.49 6.31 -15.36
N GLU A 32 19.30 6.10 -14.07
CA GLU A 32 19.95 5.04 -13.27
C GLU A 32 19.75 3.63 -13.83
N ILE A 33 18.73 3.46 -14.64
CA ILE A 33 18.38 2.18 -15.29
C ILE A 33 19.52 1.62 -16.13
N PHE A 34 20.43 2.46 -16.65
CA PHE A 34 21.57 1.95 -17.42
C PHE A 34 22.39 0.93 -16.62
N LEU A 35 22.67 1.22 -15.35
CA LEU A 35 23.48 0.32 -14.52
C LEU A 35 22.69 -0.95 -14.15
N ARG A 36 21.39 -0.82 -13.84
CA ARG A 36 20.50 -1.97 -13.63
C ARG A 36 20.53 -2.93 -14.81
N GLU A 37 20.40 -2.42 -16.03
CA GLU A 37 20.38 -3.25 -17.25
C GLU A 37 21.71 -3.92 -17.52
N LEU A 38 22.83 -3.20 -17.36
CA LEU A 38 24.16 -3.77 -17.58
C LEU A 38 24.52 -4.82 -16.54
N VAL A 39 24.22 -4.57 -15.26
CA VAL A 39 24.43 -5.56 -14.19
C VAL A 39 23.53 -6.78 -14.39
N SER A 40 22.29 -6.59 -14.84
CA SER A 40 21.40 -7.71 -15.19
C SER A 40 21.95 -8.55 -16.34
N ASN A 41 22.47 -7.92 -17.39
CA ASN A 41 23.05 -8.62 -18.52
C ASN A 41 24.31 -9.41 -18.10
N ALA A 42 25.14 -8.84 -17.24
CA ALA A 42 26.31 -9.50 -16.67
C ALA A 42 25.90 -10.71 -15.79
N SER A 43 24.86 -10.57 -14.99
CA SER A 43 24.28 -11.68 -14.21
C SER A 43 23.77 -12.81 -15.11
N ASP A 44 23.00 -12.46 -16.16
CA ASP A 44 22.53 -13.44 -17.15
C ASP A 44 23.68 -14.18 -17.83
N ALA A 45 24.80 -13.48 -18.13
CA ALA A 45 25.98 -14.10 -18.72
C ALA A 45 26.67 -15.09 -17.76
N CYS A 46 26.71 -14.79 -16.48
CA CYS A 46 27.24 -15.68 -15.43
C CYS A 46 26.33 -16.92 -15.26
N ASP A 47 25.01 -16.72 -15.21
CA ASP A 47 24.06 -17.83 -15.07
C ASP A 47 24.06 -18.75 -16.32
N LYS A 48 24.27 -18.18 -17.50
CA LYS A 48 24.45 -18.92 -18.74
C LYS A 48 25.70 -19.80 -18.70
N LEU A 49 26.82 -19.25 -18.24
CA LEU A 49 28.06 -20.03 -18.05
C LEU A 49 27.83 -21.16 -17.05
N ARG A 50 27.21 -20.87 -15.91
CA ARG A 50 26.90 -21.88 -14.88
C ARG A 50 26.08 -23.03 -15.45
N PHE A 51 25.11 -22.72 -16.31
CA PHE A 51 24.29 -23.73 -16.95
C PHE A 51 25.05 -24.55 -17.99
N GLU A 52 25.80 -23.91 -18.90
CA GLU A 52 26.58 -24.61 -19.93
C GLU A 52 27.70 -25.46 -19.29
N ALA A 53 28.30 -24.99 -18.20
CA ALA A 53 29.34 -25.68 -17.46
C ALA A 53 28.85 -26.95 -16.74
N LEU A 54 27.53 -27.14 -16.55
CA LEU A 54 26.97 -28.41 -16.07
C LEU A 54 27.28 -29.57 -17.03
N ALA A 55 27.44 -29.27 -18.31
CA ALA A 55 27.78 -30.26 -19.35
C ALA A 55 29.29 -30.29 -19.64
N ASP A 56 29.98 -29.18 -19.45
CA ASP A 56 31.41 -29.03 -19.75
C ASP A 56 32.09 -28.06 -18.75
N ASP A 57 32.63 -28.61 -17.67
CA ASP A 57 33.30 -27.87 -16.59
C ASP A 57 34.57 -27.10 -17.07
N SER A 58 35.13 -27.48 -18.21
CA SER A 58 36.30 -26.79 -18.79
C SER A 58 36.00 -25.35 -19.21
N LEU A 59 34.71 -24.99 -19.39
CA LEU A 59 34.30 -23.62 -19.71
C LEU A 59 34.60 -22.62 -18.60
N TYR A 60 34.81 -23.07 -17.37
CA TYR A 60 35.27 -22.20 -16.27
C TYR A 60 36.69 -21.71 -16.42
N ASP A 61 37.51 -22.33 -17.30
CA ASP A 61 38.91 -21.92 -17.55
C ASP A 61 39.75 -21.76 -16.24
N GLY A 62 39.46 -22.66 -15.26
CA GLY A 62 40.12 -22.68 -13.95
C GLY A 62 39.58 -21.67 -12.92
N ASP A 63 38.60 -20.81 -13.30
CA ASP A 63 37.99 -19.83 -12.41
C ASP A 63 36.48 -20.05 -12.33
N SER A 64 36.01 -20.77 -11.32
CA SER A 64 34.61 -21.07 -11.08
C SER A 64 33.86 -20.03 -10.21
N GLU A 65 34.57 -19.05 -9.64
CA GLU A 65 33.98 -17.98 -8.84
C GLU A 65 33.44 -16.87 -9.75
N LEU A 66 32.14 -16.89 -9.98
CA LEU A 66 31.49 -15.91 -10.84
C LEU A 66 31.28 -14.59 -10.09
N SER A 67 31.64 -13.48 -10.74
CA SER A 67 31.51 -12.13 -10.19
C SER A 67 31.29 -11.08 -11.27
N ILE A 68 30.72 -9.96 -10.86
CA ILE A 68 30.55 -8.74 -11.65
C ILE A 68 31.40 -7.67 -10.98
N HIS A 69 32.17 -6.93 -11.74
CA HIS A 69 32.97 -5.79 -11.25
C HIS A 69 32.44 -4.51 -11.84
N VAL A 70 32.23 -3.50 -10.99
CA VAL A 70 31.85 -2.14 -11.40
C VAL A 70 32.90 -1.18 -10.92
N ASP A 71 33.66 -0.62 -11.86
CA ASP A 71 34.72 0.32 -11.61
C ASP A 71 34.43 1.66 -12.29
N PHE A 72 35.10 2.71 -11.85
CA PHE A 72 34.94 4.06 -12.41
C PHE A 72 36.25 4.81 -12.44
N ASP A 73 36.37 5.78 -13.33
CA ASP A 73 37.49 6.71 -13.40
C ASP A 73 36.90 8.13 -13.54
N GLU A 74 37.07 8.95 -12.50
CA GLU A 74 36.56 10.31 -12.44
C GLU A 74 37.27 11.24 -13.43
N GLU A 75 38.59 11.05 -13.66
CA GLU A 75 39.38 11.90 -14.57
C GLU A 75 39.07 11.55 -16.02
N ALA A 76 39.00 10.28 -16.36
CA ALA A 76 38.66 9.80 -17.69
C ALA A 76 37.14 9.89 -17.95
N LYS A 77 36.31 10.14 -16.92
CA LYS A 77 34.83 10.12 -16.96
C LYS A 77 34.31 8.82 -17.54
N THR A 78 34.79 7.70 -17.04
CA THR A 78 34.35 6.38 -17.48
C THR A 78 33.76 5.54 -16.37
N ILE A 79 32.82 4.68 -16.73
CA ILE A 79 32.32 3.59 -15.87
C ILE A 79 32.56 2.29 -16.62
N THR A 80 33.12 1.31 -15.91
CA THR A 80 33.41 -0.02 -16.44
C THR A 80 32.59 -1.06 -15.72
N ILE A 81 31.84 -1.86 -16.46
CA ILE A 81 31.14 -3.04 -15.94
C ILE A 81 31.75 -4.27 -16.60
N SER A 82 32.25 -5.21 -15.81
CA SER A 82 32.86 -6.45 -16.32
C SER A 82 32.31 -7.66 -15.58
N ASP A 83 32.15 -8.77 -16.32
CA ASP A 83 31.78 -10.08 -15.81
C ASP A 83 32.80 -11.14 -16.28
N ASN A 84 32.91 -12.22 -15.52
CA ASN A 84 33.62 -13.42 -15.91
C ASN A 84 32.67 -14.56 -16.36
N GLY A 85 31.51 -14.17 -16.93
CA GLY A 85 30.50 -15.07 -17.45
C GLY A 85 30.88 -15.73 -18.78
N ILE A 86 29.85 -16.15 -19.55
CA ILE A 86 30.03 -16.92 -20.78
C ILE A 86 30.73 -16.15 -21.90
N GLY A 87 30.68 -14.80 -21.91
CA GLY A 87 31.18 -13.98 -23.02
C GLY A 87 30.44 -14.21 -24.34
N MET A 88 31.00 -13.65 -25.42
CA MET A 88 30.41 -13.73 -26.76
C MET A 88 31.48 -13.95 -27.83
N SER A 89 31.15 -14.78 -28.82
CA SER A 89 31.89 -14.89 -30.08
C SER A 89 31.61 -13.69 -30.98
N ARG A 90 32.41 -13.49 -32.03
CA ARG A 90 32.21 -12.43 -33.03
C ARG A 90 30.81 -12.44 -33.64
N GLN A 91 30.31 -13.62 -33.95
CA GLN A 91 28.95 -13.73 -34.55
C GLN A 91 27.87 -13.38 -33.51
N GLU A 92 28.02 -13.83 -32.27
CA GLU A 92 27.07 -13.48 -31.20
C GLU A 92 27.05 -11.99 -30.89
N VAL A 93 28.18 -11.27 -30.99
CA VAL A 93 28.23 -9.81 -30.86
C VAL A 93 27.41 -9.14 -31.98
N ILE A 94 27.55 -9.59 -33.22
CA ILE A 94 26.77 -9.05 -34.36
C ILE A 94 25.27 -9.31 -34.17
N ASP A 95 24.91 -10.53 -33.75
CA ASP A 95 23.51 -10.97 -33.65
C ASP A 95 22.78 -10.40 -32.42
N ASN A 96 23.49 -10.11 -31.31
CA ASN A 96 22.88 -9.73 -30.05
C ASN A 96 23.15 -8.27 -29.64
N VAL A 97 24.32 -7.71 -30.04
CA VAL A 97 24.68 -6.32 -29.74
C VAL A 97 24.58 -5.45 -31.00
N GLY A 98 24.88 -5.99 -32.16
CA GLY A 98 24.75 -5.30 -33.43
C GLY A 98 23.33 -5.25 -34.00
N THR A 99 22.40 -6.04 -33.45
CA THR A 99 21.01 -6.11 -33.89
C THR A 99 20.07 -5.63 -32.80
N ILE A 100 19.38 -4.51 -33.03
CA ILE A 100 18.44 -3.91 -32.07
C ILE A 100 17.25 -4.86 -31.83
N ALA A 101 16.87 -5.01 -30.55
CA ALA A 101 15.79 -5.90 -30.09
C ALA A 101 16.06 -7.40 -30.34
N SER A 102 17.32 -7.79 -30.47
CA SER A 102 17.77 -9.20 -30.51
C SER A 102 18.30 -9.61 -29.14
N SER A 103 17.71 -10.63 -28.52
CA SER A 103 18.11 -11.10 -27.19
C SER A 103 18.75 -12.48 -27.27
N GLY A 104 20.03 -12.57 -26.92
CA GLY A 104 20.73 -13.84 -26.74
C GLY A 104 20.18 -14.65 -25.56
N THR A 105 19.71 -14.01 -24.52
CA THR A 105 19.06 -14.62 -23.36
C THR A 105 17.73 -15.27 -23.76
N LYS A 106 16.90 -14.60 -24.56
CA LYS A 106 15.64 -15.17 -25.08
C LYS A 106 15.89 -16.40 -25.94
N LYS A 107 16.82 -16.33 -26.88
CA LYS A 107 17.21 -17.46 -27.74
C LYS A 107 17.72 -18.66 -26.93
N PHE A 108 18.47 -18.39 -25.87
CA PHE A 108 18.98 -19.41 -24.96
C PHE A 108 17.85 -20.08 -24.18
N LEU A 109 16.92 -19.32 -23.61
CA LEU A 109 15.75 -19.82 -22.89
C LEU A 109 14.81 -20.65 -23.80
N GLU A 110 14.62 -20.23 -25.06
CA GLU A 110 13.83 -20.96 -26.05
C GLU A 110 14.48 -22.30 -26.46
N ALA A 111 15.80 -22.41 -26.38
CA ALA A 111 16.54 -23.64 -26.64
C ALA A 111 16.54 -24.64 -25.48
N MET A 112 16.21 -24.17 -24.26
CA MET A 112 16.09 -25.01 -23.06
C MET A 112 14.77 -25.78 -23.07
N SER A 113 14.77 -27.01 -22.56
CA SER A 113 13.57 -27.85 -22.52
C SER A 113 12.92 -27.86 -21.12
N GLY A 114 11.59 -27.71 -21.07
CA GLY A 114 10.76 -28.02 -19.90
C GLY A 114 11.05 -27.19 -18.64
N ASP A 115 11.26 -27.85 -17.51
CA ASP A 115 11.40 -27.19 -16.20
C ASP A 115 12.71 -26.43 -16.06
N GLN A 116 13.77 -26.78 -16.79
CA GLN A 116 15.05 -26.08 -16.77
C GLN A 116 14.95 -24.61 -17.19
N ALA A 117 14.07 -24.30 -18.17
CA ALA A 117 13.83 -22.92 -18.59
C ALA A 117 13.12 -22.09 -17.49
N LYS A 118 12.35 -22.73 -16.62
CA LYS A 118 11.67 -22.07 -15.49
C LYS A 118 12.63 -21.78 -14.33
N ASP A 119 13.59 -22.66 -14.11
CA ASP A 119 14.58 -22.51 -13.05
C ASP A 119 15.65 -21.44 -13.38
N ALA A 120 15.79 -21.09 -14.67
CA ALA A 120 16.70 -20.05 -15.12
C ALA A 120 16.18 -18.65 -14.75
N GLN A 121 16.85 -17.98 -13.81
CA GLN A 121 16.52 -16.64 -13.31
C GLN A 121 16.89 -15.49 -14.25
N MET A 122 17.01 -15.76 -15.57
CA MET A 122 17.46 -14.81 -16.58
C MET A 122 16.37 -13.80 -16.96
N ILE A 123 16.74 -12.52 -17.10
CA ILE A 123 15.81 -11.40 -17.29
C ILE A 123 15.92 -10.72 -18.65
N GLY A 124 17.09 -10.70 -19.28
CA GLY A 124 17.41 -9.94 -20.49
C GLY A 124 16.69 -10.41 -21.77
N GLN A 125 15.36 -10.49 -21.76
CA GLN A 125 14.56 -11.08 -22.85
C GLN A 125 14.25 -10.13 -24.01
N PHE A 126 14.34 -8.80 -23.81
CA PHE A 126 13.91 -7.80 -24.80
C PHE A 126 15.00 -7.40 -25.80
N GLY A 127 16.28 -7.59 -25.47
CA GLY A 127 17.40 -7.22 -26.35
C GLY A 127 17.57 -5.71 -26.53
N VAL A 128 17.08 -4.90 -25.61
CA VAL A 128 17.16 -3.42 -25.65
C VAL A 128 17.89 -2.82 -24.46
N GLY A 129 18.03 -3.56 -23.36
CA GLY A 129 18.60 -3.06 -22.11
C GLY A 129 20.03 -2.53 -22.27
N PHE A 130 20.86 -3.16 -23.13
CA PHE A 130 22.22 -2.72 -23.42
C PHE A 130 22.28 -1.28 -23.93
N TYR A 131 21.33 -0.86 -24.77
CA TYR A 131 21.32 0.47 -25.36
C TYR A 131 20.95 1.59 -24.36
N SER A 132 20.47 1.24 -23.15
CA SER A 132 20.31 2.20 -22.06
C SER A 132 21.65 2.87 -21.67
N SER A 133 22.78 2.26 -21.99
CA SER A 133 24.12 2.81 -21.85
C SER A 133 24.26 4.20 -22.50
N PHE A 134 23.63 4.41 -23.66
CA PHE A 134 23.67 5.66 -24.38
C PHE A 134 22.81 6.78 -23.76
N ILE A 135 22.06 6.51 -22.68
CA ILE A 135 21.41 7.55 -21.89
C ILE A 135 22.46 8.43 -21.23
N VAL A 136 23.52 7.81 -20.69
CA VAL A 136 24.60 8.47 -19.91
C VAL A 136 25.92 8.56 -20.65
N ALA A 137 26.16 7.77 -21.71
CA ALA A 137 27.39 7.70 -22.46
C ALA A 137 27.23 8.22 -23.89
N ASP A 138 28.24 8.92 -24.40
CA ASP A 138 28.35 9.32 -25.79
C ASP A 138 29.15 8.32 -26.64
N LYS A 139 29.89 7.41 -25.99
CA LYS A 139 30.59 6.29 -26.60
C LYS A 139 30.54 5.08 -25.67
N VAL A 140 30.33 3.89 -26.22
CA VAL A 140 30.36 2.61 -25.53
C VAL A 140 31.36 1.69 -26.21
N THR A 141 32.28 1.13 -25.43
CA THR A 141 33.24 0.11 -25.86
C THR A 141 32.91 -1.21 -25.15
N LEU A 142 32.76 -2.30 -25.90
CA LEU A 142 32.53 -3.64 -25.37
C LEU A 142 33.66 -4.57 -25.83
N GLU A 143 34.34 -5.23 -24.89
CA GLU A 143 35.35 -6.23 -25.12
C GLU A 143 34.91 -7.57 -24.56
N THR A 144 34.90 -8.63 -25.39
CA THR A 144 34.36 -9.93 -24.98
C THR A 144 35.15 -11.09 -25.58
N ARG A 145 35.31 -12.16 -24.77
CA ARG A 145 35.82 -13.46 -25.20
C ARG A 145 34.85 -14.55 -24.73
N ARG A 146 34.37 -15.38 -25.64
CA ARG A 146 33.54 -16.52 -25.32
C ARG A 146 34.29 -17.55 -24.50
N ALA A 147 33.67 -18.16 -23.50
CA ALA A 147 34.22 -19.30 -22.78
C ALA A 147 34.54 -20.45 -23.73
N GLY A 148 35.72 -21.06 -23.58
CA GLY A 148 36.25 -22.09 -24.47
C GLY A 148 36.92 -21.58 -25.74
N ALA A 149 36.87 -20.27 -26.05
CA ALA A 149 37.62 -19.67 -27.17
C ALA A 149 39.04 -19.29 -26.77
N SER A 150 39.96 -19.25 -27.75
CA SER A 150 41.35 -18.79 -27.52
C SER A 150 41.42 -17.27 -27.31
N ALA A 151 42.55 -16.80 -26.71
CA ALA A 151 42.72 -15.39 -26.36
C ALA A 151 42.65 -14.44 -27.57
N ASP A 152 43.11 -14.90 -28.74
CA ASP A 152 43.15 -14.18 -30.02
C ASP A 152 41.81 -14.17 -30.78
N GLU A 153 40.76 -14.85 -30.26
CA GLU A 153 39.39 -14.82 -30.81
C GLU A 153 38.52 -13.78 -30.12
N ALA A 154 39.03 -13.01 -29.18
CA ALA A 154 38.30 -11.95 -28.52
C ALA A 154 37.95 -10.79 -29.47
N VAL A 155 36.87 -10.09 -29.16
CA VAL A 155 36.30 -9.04 -30.01
C VAL A 155 36.10 -7.76 -29.23
N ARG A 156 36.46 -6.63 -29.83
CA ARG A 156 36.07 -5.28 -29.41
C ARG A 156 35.01 -4.75 -30.33
N TRP A 157 33.92 -4.30 -29.72
CA TRP A 157 32.82 -3.58 -30.37
C TRP A 157 32.81 -2.15 -29.83
N GLU A 158 32.62 -1.16 -30.71
CA GLU A 158 32.48 0.25 -30.33
C GLU A 158 31.37 0.93 -31.09
N SER A 159 30.64 1.82 -30.44
CA SER A 159 29.64 2.67 -31.06
C SER A 159 29.46 3.97 -30.30
N ASP A 160 29.05 5.01 -31.02
CA ASP A 160 28.56 6.30 -30.51
C ASP A 160 27.03 6.36 -30.38
N GLY A 161 26.31 5.28 -30.68
CA GLY A 161 24.86 5.24 -30.65
C GLY A 161 24.16 5.91 -31.83
N GLU A 162 24.91 6.38 -32.85
CA GLU A 162 24.38 7.08 -34.02
C GLU A 162 24.01 6.14 -35.19
N GLY A 163 23.85 4.84 -34.89
CA GLY A 163 23.33 3.84 -35.84
C GLY A 163 24.41 3.04 -36.56
N SER A 164 25.70 3.20 -36.21
CA SER A 164 26.81 2.40 -36.69
C SER A 164 27.69 1.89 -35.55
N PHE A 165 28.42 0.80 -35.79
CA PHE A 165 29.42 0.25 -34.87
C PHE A 165 30.62 -0.27 -35.60
N SER A 166 31.77 -0.36 -34.92
CA SER A 166 33.01 -0.99 -35.39
C SER A 166 33.23 -2.31 -34.66
N LEU A 167 33.90 -3.24 -35.34
CA LEU A 167 34.31 -4.53 -34.78
C LEU A 167 35.78 -4.79 -35.08
N GLU A 168 36.55 -5.06 -34.04
CA GLU A 168 37.94 -5.39 -34.10
C GLU A 168 38.20 -6.72 -33.39
N THR A 169 39.07 -7.56 -33.94
CA THR A 169 39.59 -8.74 -33.23
C THR A 169 40.75 -8.28 -32.34
N ILE A 170 40.69 -8.65 -31.06
CA ILE A 170 41.68 -8.28 -30.06
C ILE A 170 42.20 -9.51 -29.31
N GLU A 171 43.25 -9.34 -28.53
CA GLU A 171 43.73 -10.35 -27.58
C GLU A 171 43.16 -10.06 -26.19
N LYS A 172 42.56 -11.07 -25.54
CA LYS A 172 41.98 -10.95 -24.19
C LYS A 172 42.18 -12.29 -23.45
N ASP A 173 42.99 -12.29 -22.39
CA ASP A 173 43.33 -13.48 -21.63
C ASP A 173 42.17 -14.09 -20.85
N SER A 174 41.27 -13.25 -20.32
CA SER A 174 40.12 -13.73 -19.54
C SER A 174 38.86 -13.88 -20.40
N ARG A 175 38.03 -14.89 -20.11
CA ARG A 175 36.67 -15.01 -20.64
C ARG A 175 35.78 -13.88 -20.10
N GLY A 176 34.55 -13.79 -20.61
CA GLY A 176 33.52 -12.85 -20.15
C GLY A 176 33.50 -11.54 -20.92
N THR A 177 32.76 -10.56 -20.42
CA THR A 177 32.53 -9.29 -21.12
C THR A 177 32.92 -8.11 -20.25
N LYS A 178 33.50 -7.08 -20.87
CA LYS A 178 33.81 -5.79 -20.27
C LYS A 178 33.13 -4.70 -21.10
N VAL A 179 32.32 -3.87 -20.47
CA VAL A 179 31.63 -2.71 -21.06
C VAL A 179 32.19 -1.45 -20.44
N VAL A 180 32.72 -0.56 -21.25
CA VAL A 180 33.24 0.75 -20.84
C VAL A 180 32.32 1.83 -21.39
N LEU A 181 31.75 2.64 -20.50
CA LEU A 181 30.91 3.79 -20.80
C LEU A 181 31.76 5.06 -20.72
N HIS A 182 31.86 5.80 -21.82
CA HIS A 182 32.46 7.15 -21.84
C HIS A 182 31.32 8.14 -21.60
N LEU A 183 31.30 8.76 -20.42
CA LEU A 183 30.16 9.57 -19.96
C LEU A 183 30.04 10.89 -20.71
N LYS A 184 28.82 11.28 -21.00
CA LYS A 184 28.46 12.60 -21.54
C LYS A 184 28.89 13.70 -20.58
N GLU A 185 29.13 14.92 -21.10
CA GLU A 185 29.56 16.10 -20.32
C GLU A 185 28.52 16.45 -19.26
N GLY A 186 27.45 16.12 -19.07
CA GLY A 186 26.47 16.40 -18.00
C GLY A 186 26.24 15.23 -17.05
N GLU A 187 26.88 14.07 -17.28
CA GLU A 187 26.58 12.82 -16.57
C GLU A 187 27.74 12.34 -15.67
N ALA A 188 28.73 13.21 -15.43
CA ALA A 188 29.92 12.89 -14.61
C ALA A 188 29.56 12.49 -13.16
N GLU A 189 28.38 12.86 -12.66
CA GLU A 189 27.89 12.47 -11.33
C GLU A 189 27.81 10.96 -11.14
N PHE A 190 27.65 10.18 -12.21
CA PHE A 190 27.61 8.73 -12.13
C PHE A 190 29.00 8.10 -11.95
N ALA A 191 30.09 8.78 -12.27
CA ALA A 191 31.44 8.32 -11.98
C ALA A 191 31.83 8.56 -10.51
N SER A 192 30.98 8.14 -9.58
CA SER A 192 31.13 8.32 -8.13
C SER A 192 30.85 6.99 -7.41
N PRO A 193 31.73 6.58 -6.47
CA PRO A 193 31.54 5.32 -5.75
C PRO A 193 30.22 5.32 -4.95
N TYR A 194 29.89 6.43 -4.33
CA TYR A 194 28.63 6.56 -3.58
C TYR A 194 27.41 6.36 -4.49
N ARG A 195 27.41 7.01 -5.66
CA ARG A 195 26.28 6.95 -6.60
C ARG A 195 26.10 5.54 -7.16
N LEU A 196 27.19 4.91 -7.60
CA LEU A 196 27.18 3.55 -8.13
C LEU A 196 26.71 2.53 -7.08
N LYS A 197 27.23 2.61 -5.85
CA LYS A 197 26.79 1.75 -4.75
C LYS A 197 25.30 1.91 -4.44
N THR A 198 24.81 3.15 -4.42
CA THR A 198 23.38 3.42 -4.17
C THR A 198 22.51 2.75 -5.23
N ILE A 199 22.86 2.89 -6.50
CA ILE A 199 22.13 2.29 -7.62
C ILE A 199 22.19 0.75 -7.55
N ILE A 200 23.37 0.17 -7.30
CA ILE A 200 23.53 -1.29 -7.19
C ILE A 200 22.68 -1.84 -6.03
N LYS A 201 22.74 -1.21 -4.85
CA LYS A 201 21.93 -1.60 -3.69
C LYS A 201 20.44 -1.46 -3.94
N GLN A 202 20.01 -0.44 -4.67
CA GLN A 202 18.61 -0.22 -4.97
C GLN A 202 18.05 -1.28 -5.94
N TYR A 203 18.75 -1.54 -7.04
CA TYR A 203 18.19 -2.31 -8.15
C TYR A 203 18.70 -3.76 -8.24
N SER A 204 19.90 -4.05 -7.72
CA SER A 204 20.62 -5.31 -7.94
C SER A 204 21.12 -5.97 -6.65
N ASP A 205 20.62 -5.56 -5.47
CA ASP A 205 21.12 -6.06 -4.18
C ASP A 205 20.97 -7.58 -4.03
N HIS A 206 19.91 -8.13 -4.60
CA HIS A 206 19.51 -9.53 -4.37
C HIS A 206 19.77 -10.48 -5.55
N ILE A 207 20.48 -10.03 -6.60
CA ILE A 207 20.92 -10.93 -7.68
C ILE A 207 21.92 -11.95 -7.11
N SER A 208 21.96 -13.16 -7.71
CA SER A 208 22.75 -14.27 -7.16
C SER A 208 24.25 -14.15 -7.36
N ILE A 209 24.71 -13.17 -8.15
CA ILE A 209 26.12 -12.95 -8.48
C ILE A 209 26.65 -11.79 -7.64
N PRO A 210 27.81 -11.96 -6.96
CA PRO A 210 28.47 -10.87 -6.25
C PRO A 210 28.84 -9.71 -7.19
N VAL A 211 28.46 -8.49 -6.82
CA VAL A 211 28.88 -7.26 -7.47
C VAL A 211 30.00 -6.64 -6.63
N MET A 212 31.18 -6.56 -7.21
CA MET A 212 32.40 -6.08 -6.58
C MET A 212 32.73 -4.68 -7.08
N MET A 213 33.27 -3.84 -6.20
CA MET A 213 33.82 -2.53 -6.55
C MET A 213 35.18 -2.37 -5.94
N THR A 214 36.09 -1.70 -6.69
CA THR A 214 37.40 -1.34 -6.20
C THR A 214 37.32 -0.09 -5.33
N GLU A 215 37.70 -0.18 -4.07
CA GLU A 215 37.78 0.94 -3.14
C GLU A 215 39.18 1.24 -2.68
N GLN A 216 39.43 2.51 -2.40
CA GLN A 216 40.69 2.92 -1.76
C GLN A 216 40.64 2.57 -0.27
N GLU A 217 41.66 1.91 0.25
CA GLU A 217 41.81 1.80 1.69
C GLU A 217 42.12 3.17 2.30
N LEU A 218 41.44 3.50 3.38
CA LEU A 218 41.66 4.73 4.14
C LEU A 218 42.51 4.41 5.37
N ASP A 219 43.39 5.34 5.77
CA ASP A 219 44.09 5.32 7.04
C ASP A 219 43.16 5.75 8.21
N ASP A 220 43.70 5.72 9.43
CA ASP A 220 42.93 6.13 10.63
C ASP A 220 42.51 7.61 10.63
N GLU A 221 43.10 8.43 9.76
CA GLU A 221 42.78 9.85 9.57
C GLU A 221 41.82 10.09 8.42
N GLY A 222 41.41 9.03 7.69
CA GLY A 222 40.47 9.09 6.56
C GLY A 222 41.13 9.48 5.23
N ASN A 223 42.47 9.45 5.11
CA ASN A 223 43.16 9.68 3.85
C ASN A 223 43.43 8.35 3.12
N PRO A 224 43.60 8.38 1.77
CA PRO A 224 43.97 7.19 1.03
C PRO A 224 45.32 6.61 1.53
N LYS A 225 45.28 5.36 1.99
CA LYS A 225 46.45 4.61 2.43
C LYS A 225 47.38 4.36 1.25
N LYS A 226 48.66 4.59 1.45
CA LYS A 226 49.70 4.37 0.42
C LYS A 226 50.60 3.24 0.81
N ASP A 227 51.03 2.47 -0.20
CA ASP A 227 52.08 1.46 -0.04
C ASP A 227 53.48 2.10 0.07
N ASP A 228 54.50 1.25 0.26
CA ASP A 228 55.91 1.70 0.39
C ASP A 228 56.42 2.39 -0.89
N GLU A 229 55.76 2.19 -2.05
CA GLU A 229 56.09 2.80 -3.33
C GLU A 229 55.29 4.09 -3.59
N GLY A 230 54.37 4.45 -2.70
CA GLY A 230 53.53 5.65 -2.78
C GLY A 230 52.24 5.49 -3.57
N ASN A 231 51.91 4.27 -4.02
CA ASN A 231 50.65 3.99 -4.71
C ASN A 231 49.50 3.86 -3.69
N VAL A 232 48.30 4.26 -4.10
CA VAL A 232 47.10 4.11 -3.27
C VAL A 232 46.74 2.61 -3.16
N VAL A 233 46.64 2.13 -1.93
CA VAL A 233 46.21 0.74 -1.66
C VAL A 233 44.71 0.64 -1.90
N THR A 234 44.33 -0.34 -2.72
CA THR A 234 42.91 -0.61 -3.03
C THR A 234 42.50 -2.00 -2.54
N LYS A 235 41.21 -2.14 -2.22
CA LYS A 235 40.59 -3.42 -1.88
C LYS A 235 39.36 -3.67 -2.72
N GLN A 236 39.05 -4.93 -2.94
CA GLN A 236 37.76 -5.33 -3.54
C GLN A 236 36.68 -5.42 -2.46
N GLU A 237 35.60 -4.70 -2.63
CA GLU A 237 34.44 -4.74 -1.73
C GLU A 237 33.20 -5.27 -2.45
N ARG A 238 32.52 -6.22 -1.81
CA ARG A 238 31.21 -6.66 -2.29
C ARG A 238 30.14 -5.64 -1.92
N VAL A 239 29.48 -5.09 -2.92
CA VAL A 239 28.48 -4.01 -2.76
C VAL A 239 27.08 -4.53 -2.53
N ASN A 240 26.72 -5.66 -3.15
CA ASN A 240 25.39 -6.24 -3.04
C ASN A 240 25.35 -7.38 -2.02
N SER A 241 24.13 -7.71 -1.53
CA SER A 241 23.90 -8.84 -0.63
C SER A 241 24.14 -10.19 -1.31
N ALA A 242 24.00 -10.25 -2.64
CA ALA A 242 24.12 -11.44 -3.49
C ALA A 242 23.25 -12.63 -3.00
N SER A 243 22.21 -12.34 -2.24
CA SER A 243 21.24 -13.31 -1.75
C SER A 243 19.86 -12.67 -1.56
N ALA A 244 18.83 -13.42 -1.86
CA ALA A 244 17.45 -13.03 -1.61
C ALA A 244 16.92 -13.90 -0.45
N LEU A 245 16.71 -13.31 0.73
CA LEU A 245 16.19 -14.05 1.90
C LEU A 245 14.91 -14.81 1.56
N TRP A 246 14.00 -14.16 0.84
CA TRP A 246 12.71 -14.74 0.46
C TRP A 246 12.80 -15.90 -0.54
N ALA A 247 13.95 -16.09 -1.19
CA ALA A 247 14.17 -17.20 -2.11
C ALA A 247 14.71 -18.46 -1.42
N ARG A 248 15.16 -18.33 -0.15
CA ARG A 248 15.65 -19.47 0.66
C ARG A 248 14.50 -20.31 1.19
N ASP A 249 14.77 -21.55 1.52
CA ASP A 249 13.81 -22.38 2.23
C ASP A 249 13.52 -21.82 3.63
N LYS A 250 12.25 -21.82 4.03
CA LYS A 250 11.81 -21.28 5.32
C LYS A 250 12.47 -21.95 6.52
N SER A 251 12.79 -23.25 6.39
CA SER A 251 13.48 -24.03 7.42
C SER A 251 14.90 -23.55 7.69
N ASP A 252 15.50 -22.83 6.74
CA ASP A 252 16.89 -22.38 6.77
C ASP A 252 17.02 -20.91 7.17
N ILE A 253 15.90 -20.27 7.56
CA ILE A 253 15.84 -18.87 7.93
C ILE A 253 15.41 -18.75 9.39
N THR A 254 16.19 -18.05 10.19
CA THR A 254 15.88 -17.78 11.60
C THR A 254 14.95 -16.58 11.76
N ASP A 255 14.29 -16.47 12.92
CA ASP A 255 13.43 -15.32 13.23
C ASP A 255 14.24 -14.01 13.28
N GLU A 256 15.49 -14.07 13.71
CA GLU A 256 16.42 -12.94 13.70
C GLU A 256 16.71 -12.47 12.28
N GLU A 257 16.97 -13.38 11.34
CA GLU A 257 17.18 -13.04 9.93
C GLU A 257 15.93 -12.40 9.31
N TYR A 258 14.72 -12.90 9.65
CA TYR A 258 13.46 -12.26 9.24
C TYR A 258 13.33 -10.85 9.81
N GLY A 259 13.71 -10.65 11.07
CA GLY A 259 13.67 -9.33 11.73
C GLY A 259 14.65 -8.34 11.11
N GLU A 260 15.91 -8.74 10.89
CA GLU A 260 16.92 -7.89 10.26
C GLU A 260 16.54 -7.53 8.81
N PHE A 261 16.00 -8.49 8.07
CA PHE A 261 15.51 -8.22 6.72
C PHE A 261 14.33 -7.23 6.72
N TYR A 262 13.42 -7.34 7.69
CA TYR A 262 12.34 -6.36 7.86
C TYR A 262 12.88 -4.96 8.07
N LYS A 263 13.83 -4.78 8.99
CA LYS A 263 14.46 -3.47 9.28
C LYS A 263 15.10 -2.88 8.03
N HIS A 264 15.78 -3.71 7.25
CA HIS A 264 16.41 -3.29 6.00
C HIS A 264 15.38 -2.85 4.93
N VAL A 265 14.31 -3.62 4.75
CA VAL A 265 13.30 -3.37 3.69
C VAL A 265 12.38 -2.21 4.04
N SER A 266 11.97 -2.10 5.32
CA SER A 266 11.01 -1.11 5.79
C SER A 266 11.64 0.21 6.22
N LEU A 267 12.98 0.22 6.44
CA LEU A 267 13.72 1.32 7.08
C LEU A 267 13.17 1.63 8.49
N ASP A 268 12.66 0.61 9.17
CA ASP A 268 12.19 0.66 10.55
C ASP A 268 13.27 0.13 11.49
N PHE A 269 13.37 0.67 12.70
CA PHE A 269 14.32 0.20 13.71
C PHE A 269 13.70 -0.79 14.69
N ALA A 270 12.38 -0.89 14.74
CA ALA A 270 11.66 -1.84 15.58
C ALA A 270 11.57 -3.22 14.92
N ASP A 271 11.35 -4.26 15.73
CA ASP A 271 11.03 -5.58 15.19
C ASP A 271 9.60 -5.62 14.64
N PRO A 272 9.32 -6.44 13.61
CA PRO A 272 7.97 -6.60 13.10
C PRO A 272 7.07 -7.29 14.13
N LEU A 273 5.80 -6.96 14.14
CA LEU A 273 4.81 -7.62 15.00
C LEU A 273 4.60 -9.09 14.59
N THR A 274 4.56 -9.33 13.28
CA THR A 274 4.45 -10.67 12.68
C THR A 274 4.77 -10.60 11.19
N TRP A 275 5.00 -11.77 10.57
CA TRP A 275 5.24 -11.90 9.14
C TRP A 275 4.67 -13.18 8.56
N ILE A 276 4.56 -13.19 7.24
CA ILE A 276 4.22 -14.37 6.46
C ILE A 276 5.17 -14.51 5.27
N HIS A 277 5.86 -15.64 5.19
CA HIS A 277 6.67 -16.01 4.05
C HIS A 277 5.94 -17.10 3.27
N SER A 278 5.74 -16.93 1.96
CA SER A 278 5.06 -17.93 1.16
C SER A 278 5.57 -17.99 -0.27
N LYS A 279 5.74 -19.20 -0.77
CA LYS A 279 6.08 -19.54 -2.14
C LYS A 279 4.85 -20.16 -2.81
N VAL A 280 4.52 -19.68 -4.00
CA VAL A 280 3.44 -20.19 -4.84
C VAL A 280 4.07 -20.70 -6.12
N GLU A 281 3.81 -21.97 -6.44
CA GLU A 281 4.28 -22.63 -7.64
C GLU A 281 3.07 -23.06 -8.50
N GLY A 282 3.18 -22.96 -9.81
CA GLY A 282 2.11 -23.35 -10.74
C GLY A 282 2.16 -22.60 -12.06
N ASN A 283 1.00 -22.26 -12.61
CA ASN A 283 0.92 -21.44 -13.83
C ASN A 283 1.45 -20.00 -13.64
N GLN A 284 1.65 -19.60 -12.41
CA GLN A 284 2.26 -18.34 -12.00
C GLN A 284 3.06 -18.62 -10.72
N SER A 285 4.36 -18.41 -10.82
CA SER A 285 5.29 -18.63 -9.72
C SER A 285 5.67 -17.28 -9.11
N TYR A 286 5.50 -17.16 -7.79
CA TYR A 286 5.97 -15.99 -7.05
C TYR A 286 6.20 -16.33 -5.59
N THR A 287 7.10 -15.59 -4.98
CA THR A 287 7.37 -15.62 -3.54
C THR A 287 6.94 -14.31 -2.92
N SER A 288 6.36 -14.35 -1.73
CA SER A 288 6.01 -13.17 -0.94
C SER A 288 6.51 -13.31 0.48
N LEU A 289 7.15 -12.27 0.99
CA LEU A 289 7.54 -12.11 2.38
C LEU A 289 6.97 -10.78 2.86
N LEU A 290 5.88 -10.86 3.61
CA LEU A 290 5.07 -9.71 4.04
C LEU A 290 5.07 -9.60 5.55
N TYR A 291 5.16 -8.38 6.06
CA TYR A 291 5.26 -8.04 7.46
C TYR A 291 4.16 -7.08 7.91
N ILE A 292 3.73 -7.24 9.15
CA ILE A 292 2.98 -6.22 9.88
C ILE A 292 3.96 -5.52 10.82
N PRO A 293 4.14 -4.19 10.71
CA PRO A 293 4.93 -3.40 11.64
C PRO A 293 4.37 -3.44 13.06
N THR A 294 5.20 -3.19 14.06
CA THR A 294 4.73 -2.99 15.44
C THR A 294 4.15 -1.59 15.63
N ASN A 295 4.79 -0.59 15.01
CA ASN A 295 4.39 0.81 15.12
C ASN A 295 3.86 1.32 13.77
N PRO A 296 2.86 2.22 13.78
CA PRO A 296 2.40 2.84 12.54
C PRO A 296 3.46 3.81 12.01
N PRO A 297 3.72 3.83 10.68
CA PRO A 297 4.53 4.88 10.09
C PRO A 297 3.84 6.25 10.27
N PHE A 298 4.64 7.30 10.40
CA PHE A 298 4.15 8.67 10.68
C PHE A 298 3.24 9.22 9.57
N ASP A 299 3.41 8.74 8.36
CA ASP A 299 2.68 9.13 7.15
C ASP A 299 1.52 8.19 6.79
N LEU A 300 1.12 7.28 7.71
CA LEU A 300 0.08 6.26 7.47
C LEU A 300 -1.24 6.84 6.94
N PHE A 301 -1.59 8.06 7.37
CA PHE A 301 -2.83 8.74 6.99
C PHE A 301 -2.64 9.81 5.90
N ASP A 302 -1.43 9.98 5.38
CA ASP A 302 -1.16 10.91 4.30
C ASP A 302 -1.68 10.38 2.97
N ARG A 303 -2.18 11.27 2.10
CA ARG A 303 -2.69 10.90 0.78
C ARG A 303 -1.61 10.32 -0.14
N ASP A 304 -0.39 10.83 0.01
CA ASP A 304 0.78 10.45 -0.77
C ASP A 304 1.62 9.35 -0.08
N HIS A 305 1.03 8.65 0.92
CA HIS A 305 1.70 7.56 1.61
C HIS A 305 2.15 6.48 0.64
N LYS A 306 3.45 6.26 0.57
CA LYS A 306 4.02 5.17 -0.24
C LYS A 306 3.78 3.82 0.45
N ARG A 307 3.08 2.93 -0.24
CA ARG A 307 2.84 1.57 0.23
C ARG A 307 4.16 0.82 0.29
N GLY A 308 4.38 0.09 1.37
CA GLY A 308 5.70 -0.48 1.66
C GLY A 308 5.96 -1.86 1.08
N VAL A 309 5.22 -2.30 0.06
CA VAL A 309 5.47 -3.59 -0.62
C VAL A 309 6.30 -3.33 -1.87
N LYS A 310 7.53 -3.87 -1.87
CA LYS A 310 8.44 -3.80 -2.99
C LYS A 310 8.19 -4.95 -3.96
N LEU A 311 8.16 -4.64 -5.25
CA LEU A 311 8.03 -5.64 -6.30
C LEU A 311 9.39 -5.95 -6.92
N TYR A 312 9.67 -7.24 -7.00
CA TYR A 312 10.80 -7.80 -7.73
C TYR A 312 10.30 -8.71 -8.85
N VAL A 313 11.07 -8.82 -9.89
CA VAL A 313 10.92 -9.85 -10.93
C VAL A 313 12.26 -10.53 -11.09
N LYS A 314 12.30 -11.83 -10.77
CA LYS A 314 13.54 -12.63 -10.78
C LYS A 314 14.67 -11.94 -9.99
N ARG A 315 14.36 -11.51 -8.76
CA ARG A 315 15.26 -10.83 -7.80
C ARG A 315 15.77 -9.45 -8.24
N ILE A 316 15.29 -8.91 -9.36
CA ILE A 316 15.59 -7.54 -9.78
C ILE A 316 14.46 -6.62 -9.32
N PHE A 317 14.82 -5.55 -8.65
CA PHE A 317 13.89 -4.53 -8.18
C PHE A 317 13.20 -3.82 -9.36
N ILE A 318 11.87 -3.75 -9.28
CA ILE A 318 11.02 -3.10 -10.27
C ILE A 318 10.47 -1.78 -9.71
N MET A 319 9.87 -1.81 -8.52
CA MET A 319 9.28 -0.64 -7.88
C MET A 319 9.09 -0.82 -6.37
N ASP A 320 9.05 0.27 -5.65
CA ASP A 320 8.87 0.33 -4.20
C ASP A 320 7.45 0.70 -3.76
N ASP A 321 6.58 1.08 -4.67
CA ASP A 321 5.19 1.43 -4.40
C ASP A 321 4.27 0.62 -5.31
N ALA A 322 4.07 -0.64 -4.95
CA ALA A 322 3.24 -1.55 -5.71
C ALA A 322 1.75 -1.32 -5.40
N GLU A 323 1.23 -0.13 -5.74
CA GLU A 323 -0.17 0.28 -5.55
C GLU A 323 -1.18 -0.79 -6.01
N HIS A 324 -0.85 -1.48 -7.08
CA HIS A 324 -1.70 -2.52 -7.64
C HIS A 324 -1.63 -3.86 -6.89
N LEU A 325 -0.65 -4.06 -5.99
CA LEU A 325 -0.47 -5.34 -5.27
C LEU A 325 -1.15 -5.38 -3.90
N MET A 326 -1.45 -4.23 -3.30
CA MET A 326 -2.07 -4.16 -1.98
C MET A 326 -3.13 -3.05 -1.95
N PRO A 327 -4.35 -3.29 -1.39
CA PRO A 327 -5.39 -2.27 -1.26
C PRO A 327 -5.04 -1.24 -0.18
N ASN A 328 -5.74 -0.09 -0.18
CA ASN A 328 -5.47 1.00 0.74
C ASN A 328 -5.64 0.62 2.21
N TYR A 329 -6.65 -0.17 2.53
CA TYR A 329 -6.88 -0.60 3.92
C TYR A 329 -5.78 -1.53 4.47
N LEU A 330 -4.85 -2.00 3.63
CA LEU A 330 -3.66 -2.78 4.00
C LEU A 330 -2.35 -2.03 3.72
N ARG A 331 -2.38 -0.70 3.57
CA ARG A 331 -1.21 0.13 3.25
C ARG A 331 -0.08 0.07 4.28
N PHE A 332 -0.37 -0.39 5.49
CA PHE A 332 0.63 -0.62 6.54
C PHE A 332 1.51 -1.86 6.29
N ILE A 333 1.15 -2.74 5.37
CA ILE A 333 1.92 -3.94 5.06
C ILE A 333 3.25 -3.54 4.40
N LYS A 334 4.35 -4.11 4.91
CA LYS A 334 5.70 -3.95 4.40
C LYS A 334 6.21 -5.28 3.86
N GLY A 335 7.25 -5.23 3.03
CA GLY A 335 7.89 -6.46 2.56
C GLY A 335 8.10 -6.51 1.06
N VAL A 336 8.20 -7.73 0.53
CA VAL A 336 8.55 -7.98 -0.86
C VAL A 336 7.62 -9.01 -1.51
N ILE A 337 7.38 -8.82 -2.79
CA ILE A 337 6.80 -9.82 -3.69
C ILE A 337 7.75 -9.97 -4.86
N ASP A 338 8.19 -11.19 -5.15
CA ASP A 338 9.08 -11.52 -6.25
C ASP A 338 8.37 -12.53 -7.17
N SER A 339 8.18 -12.16 -8.44
CA SER A 339 7.50 -12.98 -9.42
C SER A 339 8.45 -13.44 -10.52
N ASP A 340 8.40 -14.71 -10.86
CA ASP A 340 9.17 -15.26 -11.99
C ASP A 340 8.50 -15.01 -13.33
N ASP A 341 7.17 -14.86 -13.34
CA ASP A 341 6.34 -14.88 -14.55
C ASP A 341 5.62 -13.55 -14.84
N LEU A 342 5.87 -12.50 -14.07
CA LEU A 342 5.20 -11.22 -14.28
C LEU A 342 5.68 -10.59 -15.59
N PRO A 343 4.79 -10.40 -16.58
CA PRO A 343 5.15 -9.74 -17.82
C PRO A 343 5.40 -8.24 -17.56
N LEU A 344 6.59 -7.80 -17.88
CA LEU A 344 7.00 -6.41 -17.85
C LEU A 344 6.97 -5.82 -19.27
N ASN A 345 6.79 -4.49 -19.35
CA ASN A 345 7.06 -3.78 -20.60
C ASN A 345 8.56 -3.69 -20.86
N VAL A 346 8.94 -3.06 -21.96
CA VAL A 346 10.34 -2.93 -22.39
C VAL A 346 11.16 -2.09 -21.39
N SER A 347 10.54 -1.11 -20.71
CA SER A 347 11.18 -0.29 -19.66
C SER A 347 11.20 -0.98 -18.29
N ARG A 348 10.72 -2.23 -18.21
CA ARG A 348 10.52 -2.99 -16.96
C ARG A 348 9.58 -2.31 -15.96
N GLU A 349 8.63 -1.54 -16.46
CA GLU A 349 7.52 -1.03 -15.68
C GLU A 349 6.32 -1.99 -15.79
N ILE A 350 5.41 -1.92 -14.81
CA ILE A 350 4.22 -2.78 -14.82
C ILE A 350 3.25 -2.31 -15.92
N LEU A 351 2.70 -3.26 -16.65
CA LEU A 351 1.57 -3.02 -17.56
C LEU A 351 0.32 -2.70 -16.71
N GLN A 352 -0.29 -1.53 -16.95
CA GLN A 352 -1.38 -0.96 -16.14
C GLN A 352 -2.64 -1.83 -16.00
N GLN A 353 -2.82 -2.87 -16.80
CA GLN A 353 -3.95 -3.81 -16.68
C GLN A 353 -3.45 -5.24 -16.93
N ASN A 354 -3.06 -5.92 -15.85
CA ASN A 354 -2.52 -7.26 -15.95
C ASN A 354 -3.23 -8.23 -15.00
N LYS A 355 -3.91 -9.21 -15.56
CA LYS A 355 -4.60 -10.28 -14.80
C LYS A 355 -3.68 -11.06 -13.84
N VAL A 356 -2.37 -11.06 -14.09
CA VAL A 356 -1.38 -11.69 -13.19
C VAL A 356 -1.28 -10.88 -11.91
N ILE A 357 -1.21 -9.55 -12.02
CA ILE A 357 -1.17 -8.63 -10.88
C ILE A 357 -2.44 -8.78 -10.04
N ASP A 358 -3.61 -8.80 -10.65
CA ASP A 358 -4.88 -8.96 -9.93
C ASP A 358 -4.92 -10.28 -9.14
N ARG A 359 -4.38 -11.36 -9.69
CA ARG A 359 -4.30 -12.66 -9.01
C ARG A 359 -3.31 -12.64 -7.85
N ILE A 360 -2.11 -12.07 -8.05
CA ILE A 360 -1.11 -11.91 -6.99
C ILE A 360 -1.70 -11.05 -5.87
N ARG A 361 -2.35 -9.92 -6.20
CA ARG A 361 -3.06 -9.06 -5.25
C ARG A 361 -4.10 -9.84 -4.44
N GLY A 362 -5.04 -10.52 -5.12
CA GLY A 362 -6.08 -11.27 -4.44
C GLY A 362 -5.55 -12.38 -3.53
N ALA A 363 -4.49 -13.08 -3.94
CA ALA A 363 -3.83 -14.09 -3.14
C ALA A 363 -3.07 -13.48 -1.94
N SER A 364 -2.37 -12.37 -2.14
CA SER A 364 -1.64 -11.65 -1.09
C SER A 364 -2.60 -11.09 -0.03
N VAL A 365 -3.70 -10.47 -0.44
CA VAL A 365 -4.77 -9.99 0.46
C VAL A 365 -5.31 -11.14 1.32
N LYS A 366 -5.63 -12.29 0.72
CA LYS A 366 -6.10 -13.47 1.48
C LYS A 366 -5.10 -13.95 2.52
N LYS A 367 -3.81 -13.92 2.20
CA LYS A 367 -2.73 -14.32 3.12
C LYS A 367 -2.55 -13.32 4.25
N VAL A 368 -2.59 -12.02 3.95
CA VAL A 368 -2.52 -10.95 4.96
C VAL A 368 -3.71 -11.03 5.91
N LEU A 369 -4.93 -11.18 5.41
CA LEU A 369 -6.11 -11.36 6.26
C LEU A 369 -5.97 -12.61 7.14
N GLY A 370 -5.47 -13.74 6.59
CA GLY A 370 -5.18 -14.94 7.38
C GLY A 370 -4.09 -14.73 8.45
N MET A 371 -3.11 -13.88 8.19
CA MET A 371 -2.10 -13.49 9.18
C MET A 371 -2.72 -12.66 10.31
N ILE A 372 -3.61 -11.71 10.00
CA ILE A 372 -4.34 -10.91 10.99
C ILE A 372 -5.29 -11.79 11.81
N GLU A 373 -6.02 -12.73 11.18
CA GLU A 373 -6.85 -13.73 11.88
C GLU A 373 -6.04 -14.60 12.85
N SER A 374 -4.82 -14.96 12.45
CA SER A 374 -3.92 -15.72 13.31
C SER A 374 -3.41 -14.88 14.49
N LEU A 375 -3.14 -13.60 14.22
CA LEU A 375 -2.72 -12.64 15.25
C LEU A 375 -3.83 -12.39 16.27
N GLN A 376 -5.11 -12.41 15.87
CA GLN A 376 -6.26 -12.25 16.76
C GLN A 376 -6.34 -13.31 17.88
N LYS A 377 -5.69 -14.47 17.70
CA LYS A 377 -5.60 -15.52 18.71
C LYS A 377 -4.65 -15.15 19.86
N ASP A 378 -3.71 -14.25 19.62
CA ASP A 378 -2.82 -13.64 20.63
C ASP A 378 -3.36 -12.25 20.99
N LYS A 379 -4.09 -12.20 22.09
CA LYS A 379 -4.81 -10.98 22.48
C LYS A 379 -3.89 -9.77 22.72
N GLU A 380 -2.68 -9.98 23.24
CA GLU A 380 -1.73 -8.88 23.49
C GLU A 380 -1.18 -8.31 22.19
N LYS A 381 -0.75 -9.19 21.28
CA LYS A 381 -0.28 -8.76 19.95
C LYS A 381 -1.39 -8.12 19.14
N PHE A 382 -2.60 -8.68 19.19
CA PHE A 382 -3.73 -8.10 18.46
C PHE A 382 -4.14 -6.73 19.03
N THR A 383 -4.06 -6.54 20.35
CA THR A 383 -4.29 -5.21 20.96
C THR A 383 -3.27 -4.18 20.44
N THR A 384 -1.99 -4.55 20.34
CA THR A 384 -0.95 -3.70 19.76
C THR A 384 -1.25 -3.38 18.29
N PHE A 385 -1.60 -4.39 17.50
CA PHE A 385 -2.02 -4.24 16.11
C PHE A 385 -3.22 -3.30 15.97
N TRP A 386 -4.27 -3.53 16.79
CA TRP A 386 -5.49 -2.76 16.71
C TRP A 386 -5.29 -1.28 17.02
N LYS A 387 -4.52 -0.97 18.06
CA LYS A 387 -4.16 0.42 18.41
C LYS A 387 -3.42 1.14 17.29
N SER A 388 -2.59 0.43 16.53
CA SER A 388 -1.79 1.00 15.45
C SER A 388 -2.53 1.08 14.11
N PHE A 389 -3.35 0.07 13.78
CA PHE A 389 -3.88 -0.13 12.43
C PHE A 389 -5.39 -0.36 12.36
N GLY A 390 -6.08 -0.44 13.50
CA GLY A 390 -7.52 -0.73 13.55
C GLY A 390 -8.35 0.27 12.74
N GLN A 391 -8.03 1.55 12.83
CA GLN A 391 -8.73 2.61 12.09
C GLN A 391 -8.58 2.43 10.56
N VAL A 392 -7.37 2.04 10.11
CA VAL A 392 -7.12 1.77 8.69
C VAL A 392 -7.83 0.48 8.24
N LEU A 393 -7.85 -0.56 9.08
CA LEU A 393 -8.55 -1.81 8.77
C LEU A 393 -10.06 -1.62 8.61
N LYS A 394 -10.66 -0.66 9.32
CA LYS A 394 -12.08 -0.29 9.18
C LYS A 394 -12.44 0.26 7.79
N GLU A 395 -11.48 0.71 7.00
CA GLU A 395 -11.69 1.08 5.58
C GLU A 395 -11.96 -0.16 4.70
N GLY A 396 -11.56 -1.35 5.16
CA GLY A 396 -11.65 -2.60 4.38
C GLY A 396 -13.03 -2.97 3.91
N PRO A 397 -14.08 -2.98 4.74
CA PRO A 397 -15.46 -3.26 4.30
C PRO A 397 -16.01 -2.29 3.24
N ILE A 398 -15.38 -1.12 3.10
CA ILE A 398 -15.72 -0.11 2.10
C ILE A 398 -15.04 -0.42 0.77
N GLU A 399 -13.75 -0.78 0.81
CA GLU A 399 -12.92 -0.97 -0.38
C GLU A 399 -12.98 -2.40 -0.96
N ASP A 400 -13.12 -3.41 -0.12
CA ASP A 400 -13.02 -4.82 -0.48
C ASP A 400 -14.31 -5.60 -0.19
N MET A 401 -15.28 -5.42 -1.07
CA MET A 401 -16.58 -6.10 -0.97
C MET A 401 -16.46 -7.63 -0.98
N ALA A 402 -15.42 -8.18 -1.64
CA ALA A 402 -15.21 -9.63 -1.72
C ALA A 402 -14.79 -10.25 -0.37
N ASN A 403 -14.11 -9.48 0.49
CA ASN A 403 -13.66 -9.91 1.80
C ASN A 403 -14.40 -9.20 2.96
N LYS A 404 -15.47 -8.45 2.67
CA LYS A 404 -16.22 -7.61 3.61
C LYS A 404 -16.56 -8.33 4.92
N GLU A 405 -17.19 -9.49 4.85
CA GLU A 405 -17.59 -10.26 6.03
C GLU A 405 -16.37 -10.78 6.82
N ARG A 406 -15.33 -11.20 6.09
CA ARG A 406 -14.08 -11.66 6.69
C ARG A 406 -13.37 -10.55 7.46
N ILE A 407 -13.35 -9.34 6.88
CA ILE A 407 -12.77 -8.16 7.53
C ILE A 407 -13.62 -7.74 8.73
N ALA A 408 -14.95 -7.74 8.60
CA ALA A 408 -15.87 -7.38 9.67
C ALA A 408 -15.65 -8.20 10.95
N LYS A 409 -15.28 -9.48 10.84
CA LYS A 409 -14.94 -10.34 11.99
C LYS A 409 -13.67 -9.93 12.73
N LEU A 410 -12.80 -9.15 12.09
CA LEU A 410 -11.54 -8.67 12.67
C LEU A 410 -11.69 -7.32 13.36
N LEU A 411 -12.80 -6.61 13.15
CA LEU A 411 -13.00 -5.27 13.67
C LEU A 411 -13.34 -5.31 15.17
N TRP A 412 -12.72 -4.40 15.91
CA TRP A 412 -12.99 -4.18 17.31
C TRP A 412 -13.68 -2.83 17.54
N PHE A 413 -14.54 -2.79 18.53
CA PHE A 413 -15.32 -1.62 18.91
C PHE A 413 -15.29 -1.43 20.43
N ALA A 414 -15.47 -0.21 20.90
CA ALA A 414 -15.89 0.05 22.26
C ALA A 414 -17.40 -0.25 22.40
N SER A 415 -17.85 -0.62 23.57
CA SER A 415 -19.27 -0.86 23.80
C SER A 415 -19.69 -0.46 25.22
N THR A 416 -21.01 -0.34 25.43
CA THR A 416 -21.59 -0.07 26.75
C THR A 416 -21.42 -1.24 27.71
N HIS A 417 -21.01 -2.43 27.23
CA HIS A 417 -20.82 -3.61 28.07
C HIS A 417 -19.58 -3.47 28.99
N ASN A 418 -18.50 -2.90 28.51
CA ASN A 418 -17.21 -2.88 29.22
C ASN A 418 -16.97 -1.60 30.06
N ASP A 419 -17.81 -0.60 29.92
CA ASP A 419 -17.67 0.72 30.56
C ASP A 419 -16.26 1.33 30.42
N SER A 420 -15.61 1.08 29.29
CA SER A 420 -14.25 1.47 28.94
C SER A 420 -14.19 2.00 27.51
N ASP A 421 -13.27 2.92 27.24
CA ASP A 421 -12.97 3.43 25.90
C ASP A 421 -12.14 2.45 25.05
N GLU A 422 -11.73 1.33 25.63
CA GLU A 422 -10.99 0.30 24.91
C GLU A 422 -11.85 -0.37 23.85
N GLN A 423 -11.38 -0.31 22.61
CA GLN A 423 -11.96 -1.07 21.51
C GLN A 423 -11.45 -2.52 21.60
N ASN A 424 -12.27 -3.41 22.18
CA ASN A 424 -11.93 -4.82 22.41
C ASN A 424 -13.12 -5.77 22.24
N VAL A 425 -14.23 -5.30 21.71
CA VAL A 425 -15.45 -6.06 21.43
C VAL A 425 -15.57 -6.29 19.92
N THR A 426 -15.66 -7.57 19.52
CA THR A 426 -15.97 -7.94 18.14
C THR A 426 -17.48 -7.98 17.90
N LEU A 427 -17.91 -7.99 16.62
CA LEU A 427 -19.32 -8.20 16.29
C LEU A 427 -19.82 -9.59 16.71
N ASP A 428 -18.95 -10.63 16.64
CA ASP A 428 -19.26 -11.97 17.13
C ASP A 428 -19.47 -11.97 18.65
N ASP A 429 -18.63 -11.25 19.43
CA ASP A 429 -18.79 -11.11 20.87
C ASP A 429 -20.13 -10.42 21.21
N TYR A 430 -20.46 -9.36 20.49
CA TYR A 430 -21.73 -8.65 20.65
C TYR A 430 -22.92 -9.61 20.42
N ILE A 431 -22.94 -10.32 19.29
CA ILE A 431 -24.02 -11.26 18.96
C ILE A 431 -24.12 -12.37 20.02
N SER A 432 -23.00 -12.87 20.54
CA SER A 432 -23.01 -13.93 21.57
C SER A 432 -23.70 -13.51 22.88
N ARG A 433 -23.80 -12.20 23.14
CA ARG A 433 -24.44 -11.62 24.34
C ARG A 433 -25.84 -11.08 24.09
N MET A 434 -26.29 -11.04 22.82
CA MET A 434 -27.62 -10.56 22.48
C MET A 434 -28.71 -11.44 23.09
N PRO A 435 -29.80 -10.84 23.63
CA PRO A 435 -31.03 -11.57 23.94
C PRO A 435 -31.59 -12.29 22.70
N GLU A 436 -32.28 -13.43 22.88
CA GLU A 436 -32.87 -14.20 21.75
C GLU A 436 -33.84 -13.37 20.92
N GLU A 437 -34.54 -12.43 21.54
CA GLU A 437 -35.54 -11.58 20.91
C GLU A 437 -34.94 -10.39 20.15
N GLN A 438 -33.65 -10.10 20.37
CA GLN A 438 -32.95 -9.00 19.67
C GLN A 438 -32.52 -9.43 18.25
N ASP A 439 -32.95 -8.69 17.25
CA ASP A 439 -32.67 -8.95 15.83
C ASP A 439 -31.65 -7.99 15.20
N LYS A 440 -31.21 -6.98 15.95
CA LYS A 440 -30.34 -5.89 15.46
C LYS A 440 -29.11 -5.69 16.33
N ILE A 441 -28.02 -5.26 15.69
CA ILE A 441 -26.80 -4.78 16.35
C ILE A 441 -26.93 -3.26 16.48
N TYR A 442 -27.00 -2.76 17.71
CA TYR A 442 -27.17 -1.32 17.96
C TYR A 442 -25.83 -0.61 18.07
N TYR A 443 -25.73 0.57 17.49
CA TYR A 443 -24.55 1.42 17.57
C TYR A 443 -24.90 2.89 17.68
N ILE A 444 -23.97 3.68 18.23
CA ILE A 444 -23.97 5.15 18.21
C ILE A 444 -22.64 5.66 17.65
N ILE A 445 -22.69 6.72 16.86
CA ILE A 445 -21.51 7.44 16.40
C ILE A 445 -21.42 8.76 17.12
N ALA A 446 -20.24 9.10 17.65
CA ALA A 446 -19.97 10.37 18.31
C ALA A 446 -18.49 10.77 18.15
N ASP A 447 -18.18 12.04 18.42
CA ASP A 447 -16.83 12.60 18.25
C ASP A 447 -15.78 11.97 19.16
N ASN A 448 -16.21 11.42 20.30
CA ASN A 448 -15.34 10.76 21.27
C ASN A 448 -16.14 9.84 22.20
N TYR A 449 -15.43 9.00 22.94
CA TYR A 449 -16.03 8.04 23.88
C TYR A 449 -16.93 8.70 24.93
N THR A 450 -16.51 9.84 25.50
CA THR A 450 -17.30 10.53 26.53
C THR A 450 -18.65 11.02 25.99
N ALA A 451 -18.67 11.57 24.78
CA ALA A 451 -19.89 11.99 24.11
C ALA A 451 -20.79 10.79 23.79
N ALA A 452 -20.20 9.70 23.25
CA ALA A 452 -20.96 8.47 22.98
C ALA A 452 -21.59 7.89 24.25
N LYS A 453 -20.81 7.69 25.31
CA LYS A 453 -21.25 7.06 26.57
C LYS A 453 -22.35 7.84 27.29
N ASN A 454 -22.31 9.17 27.22
CA ASN A 454 -23.27 10.04 27.89
C ASN A 454 -24.42 10.51 26.99
N SER A 455 -24.56 9.93 25.82
CA SER A 455 -25.62 10.31 24.89
C SER A 455 -27.00 9.97 25.43
N PRO A 456 -27.98 10.89 25.33
CA PRO A 456 -29.38 10.63 25.71
C PRO A 456 -29.98 9.42 24.98
N HIS A 457 -29.53 9.15 23.78
CA HIS A 457 -30.01 8.01 22.99
C HIS A 457 -29.71 6.64 23.61
N LEU A 458 -28.81 6.55 24.59
CA LEU A 458 -28.47 5.30 25.28
C LEU A 458 -29.35 5.01 26.50
N GLU A 459 -30.16 5.95 26.96
CA GLU A 459 -30.91 5.84 28.22
C GLU A 459 -31.79 4.61 28.28
N VAL A 460 -32.66 4.43 27.28
CA VAL A 460 -33.55 3.26 27.21
C VAL A 460 -32.79 1.95 27.08
N PHE A 461 -31.66 1.94 26.33
CA PHE A 461 -30.84 0.75 26.16
C PHE A 461 -30.21 0.34 27.49
N LYS A 462 -29.71 1.30 28.27
CA LYS A 462 -29.20 1.06 29.62
C LYS A 462 -30.27 0.51 30.55
N LYS A 463 -31.48 1.11 30.51
CA LYS A 463 -32.63 0.65 31.31
C LYS A 463 -33.04 -0.78 30.96
N LYS A 464 -33.04 -1.14 29.67
CA LYS A 464 -33.41 -2.48 29.16
C LYS A 464 -32.25 -3.49 29.16
N GLY A 465 -31.01 -3.06 29.54
CA GLY A 465 -29.81 -3.91 29.55
C GLY A 465 -29.35 -4.35 28.15
N ILE A 466 -29.65 -3.56 27.14
CA ILE A 466 -29.25 -3.81 25.74
C ILE A 466 -27.87 -3.18 25.50
N GLU A 467 -26.94 -3.96 24.99
CA GLU A 467 -25.61 -3.48 24.61
C GLU A 467 -25.68 -2.58 23.36
N VAL A 468 -24.85 -1.51 23.34
CA VAL A 468 -24.71 -0.60 22.20
C VAL A 468 -23.22 -0.41 21.92
N LEU A 469 -22.82 -0.55 20.65
CA LEU A 469 -21.46 -0.26 20.19
C LEU A 469 -21.22 1.25 20.14
N LEU A 470 -20.06 1.67 20.63
CA LEU A 470 -19.64 3.08 20.69
C LEU A 470 -18.60 3.34 19.59
N LEU A 471 -19.00 3.95 18.52
CA LEU A 471 -18.20 4.21 17.33
C LEU A 471 -17.67 5.66 17.40
N THR A 472 -16.35 5.83 17.43
CA THR A 472 -15.73 7.13 17.65
C THR A 472 -14.62 7.46 16.65
N ASP A 473 -14.34 6.57 15.72
CA ASP A 473 -13.37 6.83 14.64
C ASP A 473 -14.05 7.54 13.47
N ARG A 474 -13.36 8.47 12.83
CA ARG A 474 -13.93 9.21 11.68
C ARG A 474 -14.37 8.31 10.54
N VAL A 475 -13.75 7.15 10.37
CA VAL A 475 -14.08 6.16 9.35
C VAL A 475 -15.40 5.45 9.63
N ASP A 476 -15.89 5.46 10.86
CA ASP A 476 -17.06 4.69 11.27
C ASP A 476 -18.36 5.13 10.56
N GLU A 477 -18.48 6.40 10.18
CA GLU A 477 -19.61 6.88 9.35
C GLU A 477 -19.67 6.16 7.98
N TRP A 478 -18.53 5.99 7.33
CA TRP A 478 -18.45 5.25 6.07
C TRP A 478 -18.57 3.75 6.30
N LEU A 479 -17.97 3.24 7.38
CA LEU A 479 -18.04 1.82 7.73
C LEU A 479 -19.51 1.36 7.81
N VAL A 480 -20.34 2.03 8.62
CA VAL A 480 -21.76 1.61 8.81
C VAL A 480 -22.61 1.83 7.57
N SER A 481 -22.25 2.76 6.68
CA SER A 481 -22.96 2.95 5.41
C SER A 481 -22.72 1.79 4.43
N HIS A 482 -21.63 1.03 4.59
CA HIS A 482 -21.27 -0.12 3.77
C HIS A 482 -21.47 -1.45 4.50
N LEU A 483 -21.22 -1.50 5.81
CA LEU A 483 -21.47 -2.67 6.66
C LEU A 483 -22.85 -2.51 7.33
N THR A 484 -23.90 -2.75 6.57
CA THR A 484 -25.31 -2.61 7.02
C THR A 484 -25.85 -3.83 7.74
N GLU A 485 -25.17 -4.98 7.60
CA GLU A 485 -25.56 -6.28 8.16
C GLU A 485 -24.32 -7.11 8.48
N PHE A 486 -24.40 -7.91 9.55
CA PHE A 486 -23.40 -8.89 9.92
C PHE A 486 -24.08 -10.13 10.51
N ASP A 487 -23.74 -11.32 10.01
CA ASP A 487 -24.32 -12.62 10.39
C ASP A 487 -25.87 -12.62 10.45
N GLY A 488 -26.52 -12.02 9.42
CA GLY A 488 -27.98 -11.90 9.31
C GLY A 488 -28.62 -10.88 10.25
N LYS A 489 -27.84 -10.14 11.04
CA LYS A 489 -28.31 -9.09 11.94
C LYS A 489 -28.01 -7.71 11.36
N LYS A 490 -29.02 -6.84 11.24
CA LYS A 490 -28.87 -5.47 10.75
C LYS A 490 -28.17 -4.59 11.79
N LEU A 491 -27.26 -3.73 11.32
CA LEU A 491 -26.71 -2.65 12.15
C LEU A 491 -27.69 -1.48 12.16
N GLN A 492 -28.08 -1.03 13.36
CA GLN A 492 -29.04 0.06 13.57
C GLN A 492 -28.45 1.16 14.45
N SER A 493 -28.45 2.39 13.95
CA SER A 493 -28.13 3.56 14.77
C SER A 493 -29.20 3.83 15.81
N VAL A 494 -28.79 4.05 17.07
CA VAL A 494 -29.70 4.44 18.14
C VAL A 494 -30.13 5.91 18.06
N ALA A 495 -29.44 6.72 17.25
CA ALA A 495 -29.74 8.14 17.02
C ALA A 495 -30.58 8.40 15.78
N ARG A 496 -31.02 7.34 15.07
CA ARG A 496 -31.78 7.47 13.81
C ARG A 496 -33.06 6.65 13.82
N GLY A 497 -34.03 7.14 13.12
CA GLY A 497 -35.30 6.45 12.88
C GLY A 497 -36.09 6.12 14.14
N THR A 498 -37.07 5.23 14.00
CA THR A 498 -37.85 4.69 15.11
C THR A 498 -37.15 3.45 15.69
N LEU A 499 -37.18 3.31 17.00
CA LEU A 499 -36.69 2.14 17.71
C LEU A 499 -37.86 1.17 17.94
N ASP A 500 -37.68 -0.08 17.54
CA ASP A 500 -38.70 -1.12 17.77
C ASP A 500 -38.24 -2.02 18.92
N ILE A 501 -38.15 -1.39 20.12
CA ILE A 501 -37.63 -2.04 21.34
C ILE A 501 -38.67 -2.02 22.47
N ASP A 502 -39.90 -1.48 22.22
CA ASP A 502 -40.90 -1.26 23.26
C ASP A 502 -41.90 -2.39 23.37
N GLU A 503 -42.28 -2.65 24.61
CA GLU A 503 -43.35 -3.55 24.94
C GLU A 503 -44.73 -2.89 24.62
N GLU A 504 -45.74 -3.69 24.47
CA GLU A 504 -47.14 -3.19 24.18
C GLU A 504 -47.67 -2.22 25.25
N GLU A 505 -47.17 -2.31 26.46
CA GLU A 505 -47.55 -1.46 27.60
C GLU A 505 -46.95 -0.05 27.47
N ASP A 506 -45.66 0.03 27.10
CA ASP A 506 -44.95 1.30 26.84
C ASP A 506 -45.64 2.09 25.69
N LYS A 507 -46.13 1.39 24.65
CA LYS A 507 -46.85 2.02 23.52
C LYS A 507 -48.18 2.65 23.92
N LYS A 508 -48.94 2.05 24.84
CA LYS A 508 -50.20 2.58 25.32
C LYS A 508 -50.00 3.81 26.20
N GLU A 509 -48.98 3.79 27.07
CA GLU A 509 -48.66 4.93 27.90
C GLU A 509 -48.24 6.15 27.05
N LEU A 510 -47.50 5.90 25.95
CA LEU A 510 -47.13 6.95 25.01
C LEU A 510 -48.36 7.56 24.31
N GLU A 511 -49.31 6.74 23.82
CA GLU A 511 -50.53 7.21 23.17
C GLU A 511 -51.40 8.08 24.10
N GLU A 512 -51.43 7.79 25.40
CA GLU A 512 -52.14 8.60 26.39
C GLU A 512 -51.41 9.93 26.67
N ALA A 513 -50.09 9.89 26.76
CA ALA A 513 -49.25 11.08 26.92
C ALA A 513 -49.35 12.01 25.70
N GLU A 514 -49.35 11.48 24.47
CA GLU A 514 -49.51 12.26 23.22
C GLU A 514 -50.80 13.07 23.20
N LYS A 515 -51.88 12.52 23.70
CA LYS A 515 -53.17 13.25 23.81
C LYS A 515 -53.05 14.41 24.80
N THR A 516 -52.33 14.23 25.90
CA THR A 516 -52.15 15.23 26.95
C THR A 516 -51.24 16.39 26.47
N TYR A 517 -50.18 16.09 25.74
CA TYR A 517 -49.21 17.07 25.28
C TYR A 517 -49.47 17.62 23.87
N SER A 518 -50.60 17.27 23.22
CA SER A 518 -50.89 17.66 21.83
C SER A 518 -50.83 19.18 21.60
N SER A 519 -51.38 19.99 22.51
CA SER A 519 -51.34 21.45 22.41
C SER A 519 -49.95 22.04 22.61
N VAL A 520 -49.15 21.45 23.49
CA VAL A 520 -47.73 21.85 23.74
C VAL A 520 -46.87 21.55 22.51
N ILE A 521 -47.02 20.37 21.94
CA ILE A 521 -46.32 19.95 20.72
C ILE A 521 -46.67 20.88 19.55
N GLU A 522 -47.96 21.21 19.36
CA GLU A 522 -48.39 22.11 18.29
C GLU A 522 -47.82 23.54 18.47
N HIS A 523 -47.80 24.07 19.71
CA HIS A 523 -47.23 25.39 19.99
C HIS A 523 -45.71 25.40 19.84
N ALA A 524 -45.01 24.41 20.39
CA ALA A 524 -43.55 24.26 20.25
C ALA A 524 -43.14 24.08 18.77
N SER A 525 -43.95 23.39 17.96
CA SER A 525 -43.69 23.24 16.53
C SER A 525 -43.74 24.56 15.77
N LYS A 526 -44.62 25.48 16.19
CA LYS A 526 -44.68 26.85 15.62
C LYS A 526 -43.43 27.67 16.01
N VAL A 527 -42.98 27.54 17.26
CA VAL A 527 -41.77 28.24 17.76
C VAL A 527 -40.52 27.78 17.04
N LEU A 528 -40.40 26.49 16.71
CA LEU A 528 -39.25 25.88 16.04
C LEU A 528 -39.47 25.65 14.54
N GLU A 529 -40.44 26.37 13.93
CA GLU A 529 -40.68 26.28 12.49
C GLU A 529 -39.40 26.51 11.68
N GLY A 530 -39.12 25.62 10.75
CA GLY A 530 -37.90 25.66 9.91
C GLY A 530 -36.64 25.13 10.59
N LYS A 531 -36.64 24.86 11.91
CA LYS A 531 -35.47 24.28 12.63
C LYS A 531 -35.60 22.77 12.85
N VAL A 532 -36.79 22.28 13.03
CA VAL A 532 -37.11 20.84 13.20
C VAL A 532 -38.15 20.40 12.17
N LYS A 533 -38.13 19.12 11.82
CA LYS A 533 -39.13 18.51 10.94
C LYS A 533 -40.46 18.32 11.68
N GLU A 534 -40.37 17.81 12.90
CA GLU A 534 -41.50 17.61 13.80
C GLU A 534 -41.03 17.58 15.25
N ILE A 535 -41.99 17.69 16.18
CA ILE A 535 -41.79 17.46 17.61
C ILE A 535 -42.71 16.31 18.02
N ARG A 536 -42.18 15.34 18.78
CA ARG A 536 -42.93 14.20 19.29
C ARG A 536 -42.48 13.80 20.70
N LEU A 537 -43.24 12.96 21.36
CA LEU A 537 -42.81 12.38 22.63
C LEU A 537 -41.81 11.24 22.37
N SER A 538 -40.89 11.10 23.32
CA SER A 538 -39.77 10.15 23.19
C SER A 538 -40.10 8.83 23.86
N GLN A 539 -39.69 7.73 23.20
CA GLN A 539 -39.66 6.39 23.78
C GLN A 539 -38.25 6.02 24.27
N ARG A 540 -37.25 6.83 23.94
CA ARG A 540 -35.82 6.54 24.21
C ARG A 540 -35.26 7.26 25.42
N LEU A 541 -35.94 8.30 25.91
CA LEU A 541 -35.48 9.13 27.02
C LEU A 541 -36.08 8.67 28.35
N THR A 542 -35.20 8.58 29.37
CA THR A 542 -35.60 8.29 30.76
C THR A 542 -35.21 9.42 31.71
N ASP A 543 -34.05 10.01 31.53
CA ASP A 543 -33.47 11.03 32.41
C ASP A 543 -33.35 12.40 31.73
N SER A 544 -33.02 12.43 30.43
CA SER A 544 -32.88 13.69 29.68
C SER A 544 -34.24 14.26 29.26
N PRO A 545 -34.39 15.61 29.16
CA PRO A 545 -35.66 16.24 28.78
C PRO A 545 -35.94 16.16 27.28
N SER A 546 -34.91 16.11 26.44
CA SER A 546 -35.03 16.14 24.97
C SER A 546 -33.85 15.55 24.27
N CYS A 547 -34.03 15.08 23.05
CA CYS A 547 -32.96 14.70 22.13
C CYS A 547 -33.35 14.98 20.66
N LEU A 548 -32.38 15.03 19.77
CA LEU A 548 -32.59 15.16 18.33
C LEU A 548 -32.41 13.80 17.65
N VAL A 549 -33.39 13.42 16.87
CA VAL A 549 -33.41 12.16 16.10
C VAL A 549 -33.36 12.48 14.62
N LEU A 550 -32.43 11.85 13.89
CA LEU A 550 -32.39 11.94 12.44
C LEU A 550 -33.30 10.88 11.81
N GLU A 551 -33.79 11.13 10.61
CA GLU A 551 -34.39 10.08 9.80
C GLU A 551 -33.36 9.00 9.44
N GLU A 552 -33.84 7.82 9.05
CA GLU A 552 -32.99 6.67 8.77
C GLU A 552 -31.94 6.94 7.68
N HIS A 553 -32.31 7.78 6.69
CA HIS A 553 -31.45 8.10 5.54
C HIS A 553 -30.84 9.51 5.59
N ASP A 554 -31.07 10.24 6.68
CA ASP A 554 -30.48 11.57 6.84
C ASP A 554 -28.96 11.51 7.08
N MET A 555 -28.28 12.55 6.62
CA MET A 555 -26.84 12.70 6.88
C MET A 555 -26.62 13.12 8.34
N SER A 556 -25.62 12.50 9.00
CA SER A 556 -25.22 12.91 10.35
C SER A 556 -24.59 14.31 10.37
N PRO A 557 -24.65 15.04 11.50
CA PRO A 557 -23.93 16.31 11.65
C PRO A 557 -22.43 16.16 11.39
N GLN A 558 -21.81 15.05 11.80
CA GLN A 558 -20.40 14.76 11.58
C GLN A 558 -20.08 14.61 10.10
N MET A 559 -20.92 13.88 9.35
CA MET A 559 -20.75 13.73 7.90
C MET A 559 -20.95 15.06 7.16
N GLN A 560 -21.93 15.88 7.59
CA GLN A 560 -22.11 17.22 7.03
C GLN A 560 -20.86 18.09 7.22
N GLN A 561 -20.28 18.11 8.42
CA GLN A 561 -19.04 18.84 8.71
C GLN A 561 -17.87 18.35 7.84
N ILE A 562 -17.72 17.03 7.64
CA ILE A 562 -16.68 16.45 6.80
C ILE A 562 -16.84 16.90 5.34
N MET A 563 -18.08 16.87 4.81
CA MET A 563 -18.35 17.31 3.44
C MET A 563 -18.11 18.81 3.27
N GLU A 564 -18.57 19.63 4.21
CA GLU A 564 -18.33 21.07 4.21
C GLU A 564 -16.84 21.41 4.28
N ALA A 565 -16.08 20.72 5.13
CA ALA A 565 -14.62 20.87 5.21
C ALA A 565 -13.90 20.45 3.92
N ALA A 566 -14.47 19.51 3.15
CA ALA A 566 -13.99 19.11 1.84
C ALA A 566 -14.48 20.03 0.71
N GLY A 567 -15.22 21.12 1.02
CA GLY A 567 -15.77 22.05 0.02
C GLY A 567 -16.93 21.46 -0.80
N GLN A 568 -17.57 20.41 -0.32
CA GLN A 568 -18.71 19.77 -0.97
C GLN A 568 -20.04 20.28 -0.38
N TYR A 569 -21.07 20.31 -1.20
CA TYR A 569 -22.42 20.66 -0.74
C TYR A 569 -22.97 19.55 0.17
N ALA A 570 -23.30 19.88 1.42
CA ALA A 570 -23.96 18.99 2.35
C ALA A 570 -25.44 19.45 2.51
N PRO A 571 -26.44 18.60 2.19
CA PRO A 571 -27.83 18.96 2.44
C PRO A 571 -28.07 19.03 3.96
N LYS A 572 -28.67 20.11 4.44
CA LYS A 572 -29.07 20.27 5.84
C LYS A 572 -30.36 19.47 6.07
N SER A 573 -30.30 18.44 6.90
CA SER A 573 -31.45 17.69 7.37
C SER A 573 -32.11 18.42 8.54
N GLN A 574 -33.42 18.47 8.59
CA GLN A 574 -34.16 18.94 9.76
C GLN A 574 -34.44 17.76 10.69
N PRO A 575 -33.84 17.76 11.91
CA PRO A 575 -34.05 16.66 12.85
C PRO A 575 -35.48 16.67 13.43
N VAL A 576 -35.87 15.55 13.99
CA VAL A 576 -37.03 15.41 14.86
C VAL A 576 -36.63 15.73 16.29
N LEU A 577 -37.32 16.62 16.98
CA LEU A 577 -37.14 16.86 18.41
C LEU A 577 -38.01 15.91 19.22
N GLU A 578 -37.39 15.02 19.97
CA GLU A 578 -38.09 14.16 20.92
C GLU A 578 -38.08 14.75 22.33
N LEU A 579 -39.22 14.77 23.00
CA LEU A 579 -39.44 15.28 24.35
C LEU A 579 -39.77 14.15 25.32
N ASN A 580 -39.20 14.16 26.51
CA ASN A 580 -39.50 13.23 27.58
C ASN A 580 -40.70 13.75 28.40
N ALA A 581 -41.86 13.17 28.24
CA ALA A 581 -43.10 13.56 28.95
C ALA A 581 -42.98 13.50 30.47
N GLU A 582 -42.12 12.63 31.00
CA GLU A 582 -41.95 12.46 32.44
C GLU A 582 -40.93 13.44 33.05
N HIS A 583 -40.13 14.12 32.23
CA HIS A 583 -39.14 15.05 32.71
C HIS A 583 -39.75 16.34 33.23
N SER A 584 -39.23 16.86 34.37
CA SER A 584 -39.77 18.05 35.04
C SER A 584 -39.82 19.31 34.18
N LEU A 585 -38.86 19.51 33.27
CA LEU A 585 -38.83 20.65 32.34
C LEU A 585 -39.95 20.56 31.30
N VAL A 586 -40.29 19.36 30.81
CA VAL A 586 -41.33 19.15 29.84
C VAL A 586 -42.69 19.27 30.50
N LYS A 587 -42.86 18.75 31.74
CA LYS A 587 -44.04 18.98 32.57
C LYS A 587 -44.25 20.47 32.84
N LYS A 588 -43.19 21.21 33.18
CA LYS A 588 -43.26 22.65 33.39
C LYS A 588 -43.68 23.40 32.11
N LEU A 589 -43.20 22.95 30.92
CA LEU A 589 -43.56 23.55 29.63
C LEU A 589 -45.09 23.48 29.40
N ASN A 590 -45.75 22.38 29.81
CA ASN A 590 -47.21 22.21 29.70
C ASN A 590 -48.02 23.16 30.59
N ASP A 591 -47.41 23.66 31.69
CA ASP A 591 -48.05 24.54 32.63
C ASP A 591 -47.81 26.04 32.35
N ILE A 592 -46.93 26.38 31.38
CA ILE A 592 -46.60 27.75 31.03
C ILE A 592 -47.71 28.39 30.20
N THR A 593 -48.20 29.56 30.67
CA THR A 593 -49.24 30.37 29.98
C THR A 593 -48.67 31.65 29.36
N ASP A 594 -47.44 32.01 29.67
CA ASP A 594 -46.73 33.17 29.13
C ASP A 594 -45.96 32.78 27.88
N ASP A 595 -46.35 33.35 26.73
CA ASP A 595 -45.81 32.98 25.43
C ASP A 595 -44.28 33.21 25.32
N ASP A 596 -43.75 34.33 25.86
CA ASP A 596 -42.30 34.63 25.86
C ASP A 596 -41.51 33.60 26.69
N LEU A 597 -42.07 33.16 27.80
CA LEU A 597 -41.47 32.14 28.64
C LEU A 597 -41.54 30.76 27.98
N PHE A 598 -42.63 30.45 27.30
CA PHE A 598 -42.81 29.22 26.55
C PHE A 598 -41.80 29.11 25.39
N GLU A 599 -41.57 30.20 24.64
CA GLU A 599 -40.56 30.28 23.58
C GLU A 599 -39.18 30.03 24.16
N ASP A 600 -38.80 30.69 25.28
CA ASP A 600 -37.51 30.52 25.93
C ASP A 600 -37.24 29.05 26.35
N TYR A 601 -38.25 28.39 26.95
CA TYR A 601 -38.14 26.98 27.33
C TYR A 601 -38.05 26.05 26.13
N THR A 602 -38.82 26.30 25.08
CA THR A 602 -38.81 25.53 23.85
C THR A 602 -37.46 25.61 23.16
N HIS A 603 -36.90 26.82 23.05
CA HIS A 603 -35.55 27.00 22.51
C HIS A 603 -34.50 26.36 23.39
N LEU A 604 -34.61 26.43 24.72
CA LEU A 604 -33.68 25.74 25.62
C LEU A 604 -33.68 24.23 25.38
N LEU A 605 -34.85 23.59 25.30
CA LEU A 605 -34.97 22.15 25.07
C LEU A 605 -34.34 21.74 23.73
N PHE A 606 -34.53 22.55 22.69
CA PHE A 606 -33.92 22.29 21.38
C PHE A 606 -32.41 22.48 21.39
N GLU A 607 -31.92 23.61 21.93
CA GLU A 607 -30.49 23.97 21.93
C GLU A 607 -29.64 23.01 22.80
N GLN A 608 -30.19 22.56 23.94
CA GLN A 608 -29.50 21.54 24.75
C GLN A 608 -29.44 20.18 24.06
N ALA A 609 -30.52 19.81 23.30
CA ALA A 609 -30.50 18.59 22.50
C ALA A 609 -29.49 18.67 21.34
N GLN A 610 -29.29 19.86 20.72
CA GLN A 610 -28.23 20.09 19.75
C GLN A 610 -26.84 19.86 20.38
N LEU A 611 -26.58 20.46 21.56
CA LEU A 611 -25.32 20.26 22.26
C LEU A 611 -25.08 18.80 22.62
N ALA A 612 -26.12 18.10 23.09
CA ALA A 612 -26.01 16.67 23.41
C ALA A 612 -25.75 15.80 22.18
N ALA A 613 -26.20 16.23 21.00
CA ALA A 613 -25.93 15.58 19.71
C ALA A 613 -24.57 15.94 19.10
N GLY A 614 -23.76 16.79 19.77
CA GLY A 614 -22.47 17.26 19.26
C GLY A 614 -22.56 18.34 18.17
N ALA A 615 -23.78 18.88 17.91
CA ALA A 615 -23.94 19.93 16.92
C ALA A 615 -23.62 21.32 17.52
N PRO A 616 -22.96 22.21 16.74
CA PRO A 616 -22.68 23.55 17.20
C PRO A 616 -23.95 24.39 17.29
N LEU A 617 -24.05 25.27 18.29
CA LEU A 617 -25.14 26.24 18.38
C LEU A 617 -24.91 27.39 17.39
N GLU A 618 -25.95 27.78 16.65
CA GLU A 618 -25.91 28.95 15.77
C GLU A 618 -25.73 30.26 16.56
N ASP A 619 -26.38 30.37 17.75
CA ASP A 619 -26.26 31.51 18.66
C ASP A 619 -25.98 31.05 20.09
N ALA A 620 -24.72 30.73 20.37
CA ALA A 620 -24.26 30.35 21.72
C ALA A 620 -24.43 31.46 22.74
N ALA A 621 -24.35 32.76 22.37
CA ALA A 621 -24.53 33.87 23.26
C ALA A 621 -26.01 34.01 23.66
N GLY A 622 -26.94 33.86 22.73
CA GLY A 622 -28.39 33.80 22.97
C GLY A 622 -28.75 32.65 23.90
N PHE A 623 -28.19 31.48 23.69
CA PHE A 623 -28.37 30.32 24.57
C PHE A 623 -27.99 30.65 26.03
N VAL A 624 -26.77 31.17 26.25
CA VAL A 624 -26.31 31.55 27.62
C VAL A 624 -27.23 32.60 28.24
N LYS A 625 -27.65 33.61 27.47
CA LYS A 625 -28.58 34.66 27.97
C LYS A 625 -29.91 34.07 28.37
N ARG A 626 -30.44 33.13 27.61
CA ARG A 626 -31.70 32.42 27.86
C ARG A 626 -31.63 31.56 29.12
N VAL A 627 -30.55 30.79 29.26
CA VAL A 627 -30.29 30.00 30.48
C VAL A 627 -30.25 30.91 31.71
N ASN A 628 -29.50 32.03 31.70
CA ASN A 628 -29.43 32.97 32.82
C ASN A 628 -30.83 33.54 33.17
N LYS A 629 -31.61 33.98 32.17
CA LYS A 629 -32.99 34.48 32.35
C LYS A 629 -33.92 33.45 33.00
N LEU A 630 -33.74 32.15 32.66
CA LEU A 630 -34.57 31.08 33.22
C LEU A 630 -34.13 30.66 34.64
N LEU A 631 -32.84 30.83 35.00
CA LEU A 631 -32.33 30.56 36.34
C LEU A 631 -32.66 31.66 37.33
N GLU A 632 -32.93 32.89 36.90
CA GLU A 632 -33.36 34.02 37.72
C GLU A 632 -34.84 33.99 38.08
N LYS A 633 -35.67 33.16 37.43
CA LYS A 633 -37.07 32.95 37.70
C LYS A 633 -37.30 31.67 38.52
#